data_79bf3fa740545dc3e84cd1402fc7c7e7
#
_entry.id   79bf3fa740545dc3e84cd1402fc7c7e7
#
_cell.length_a   1.000
_cell.length_b   1.000
_cell.length_c   1.000
_cell.angle_alpha   90.00
_cell.angle_beta   90.00
_cell.angle_gamma   90.00
#
_symmetry.space_group_name_H-M   'P 1'
#
loop_
_entity.id
_entity.type
_entity.pdbx_description
1 polymer ?
#
loop_
_entity_poly.entity_id
_entity_poly.type
_entity_poly.pdbx_seq_one_letter_code
_entity_poly.pdbx_strand_id
1 'polypeptide(L)'
;MRRGRGRWWLVLWLWLALAVGFARAEVSVRDDRGATVKLAAPPQRIVTLLPSLTETVCALGFCERLVGTDRYSNWPASVPALPKLGGMDDTQVERLVALRPDVVLAARSTRAVERLESLGLHVVVLEPRSQAEARRTVATIATLMGRPEQGAVLWARIDQQVQRAAARVPAALRGQKVYFEVDSAPYAAGSSSFLGELLTQLGLGNIVPPALGPFPKLNPEFIVKAQPDLIMAVERNLRDMPRRPGWSTLKALQTGRTCAFEATRYEMLVRPGPRLGEAAELVADCLQALPP
;
A
#
# COMPACT_ATOMS: atom_id res chain seq x y z
N MET A 1 3.17 79.62 -4.84
CA MET A 1 3.72 78.47 -5.58
C MET A 1 3.67 77.24 -4.64
N ARG A 2 2.62 76.39 -4.80
CA ARG A 2 2.46 75.14 -4.05
C ARG A 2 2.44 74.02 -5.09
N ARG A 3 3.46 73.16 -5.12
CA ARG A 3 3.43 71.98 -5.95
C ARG A 3 4.26 70.84 -5.32
N GLY A 4 3.66 69.63 -5.11
CA GLY A 4 4.34 68.35 -5.29
C GLY A 4 4.76 67.59 -4.10
N ARG A 5 3.91 67.34 -3.06
CA ARG A 5 4.25 66.41 -1.95
C ARG A 5 3.36 65.15 -1.86
N GLY A 6 2.43 64.95 -2.83
CA GLY A 6 1.41 63.89 -2.74
C GLY A 6 1.70 62.60 -3.52
N ARG A 7 2.69 62.55 -4.43
CA ARG A 7 2.86 61.39 -5.35
C ARG A 7 3.83 60.32 -4.88
N TRP A 8 4.65 60.61 -3.88
CA TRP A 8 5.66 59.65 -3.39
C TRP A 8 5.09 58.68 -2.35
N TRP A 9 4.02 59.00 -1.66
CA TRP A 9 3.37 58.13 -0.68
C TRP A 9 2.57 56.97 -1.31
N LEU A 10 2.03 57.15 -2.52
CA LEU A 10 1.29 56.10 -3.22
C LEU A 10 2.19 55.00 -3.78
N VAL A 11 3.44 55.30 -4.11
CA VAL A 11 4.41 54.28 -4.60
C VAL A 11 4.92 53.41 -3.48
N LEU A 12 5.05 53.95 -2.26
CA LEU A 12 5.51 53.15 -1.10
C LEU A 12 4.47 52.11 -0.67
N TRP A 13 3.18 52.39 -0.80
CA TRP A 13 2.09 51.46 -0.48
C TRP A 13 1.97 50.32 -1.50
N LEU A 14 2.35 50.55 -2.75
CA LEU A 14 2.31 49.53 -3.79
C LEU A 14 3.42 48.45 -3.60
N TRP A 15 4.56 48.82 -3.00
CA TRP A 15 5.67 47.91 -2.72
C TRP A 15 5.46 47.05 -1.44
N LEU A 16 4.64 47.53 -0.51
CA LEU A 16 4.32 46.77 0.70
C LEU A 16 3.27 45.70 0.45
N ALA A 17 2.46 45.78 -0.61
CA ALA A 17 1.44 44.81 -0.96
C ALA A 17 1.99 43.54 -1.68
N LEU A 18 3.23 43.55 -2.17
CA LEU A 18 3.84 42.42 -2.88
C LEU A 18 4.65 41.46 -1.98
N ALA A 19 4.77 41.75 -0.70
CA ALA A 19 5.46 40.89 0.27
C ALA A 19 4.49 39.98 1.05
N VAL A 20 3.39 39.54 0.42
CA VAL A 20 2.67 38.34 0.94
C VAL A 20 3.51 37.12 0.58
N GLY A 21 4.56 36.91 1.36
CA GLY A 21 5.29 35.66 1.34
C GLY A 21 4.27 34.55 1.59
N PHE A 22 4.07 33.66 0.63
CA PHE A 22 3.35 32.42 0.84
C PHE A 22 4.04 31.71 2.01
N ALA A 23 3.49 31.85 3.22
CA ALA A 23 3.89 31.06 4.37
C ALA A 23 3.68 29.59 3.95
N ARG A 24 4.77 28.93 3.55
CA ARG A 24 4.73 27.49 3.30
C ARG A 24 4.38 26.85 4.64
N ALA A 25 3.21 26.24 4.71
CA ALA A 25 2.76 25.58 5.93
C ALA A 25 3.71 24.42 6.26
N GLU A 26 4.35 24.49 7.45
CA GLU A 26 5.10 23.36 8.00
C GLU A 26 4.20 22.12 8.03
N VAL A 27 4.73 21.01 7.60
CA VAL A 27 4.05 19.72 7.63
C VAL A 27 4.72 18.84 8.67
N SER A 28 3.91 18.26 9.56
CA SER A 28 4.37 17.34 10.61
C SER A 28 3.54 16.07 10.57
N VAL A 29 4.21 14.91 10.51
CA VAL A 29 3.57 13.60 10.53
C VAL A 29 4.26 12.68 11.54
N ARG A 30 3.49 11.76 12.13
CA ARG A 30 4.01 10.70 12.98
C ARG A 30 4.07 9.40 12.18
N ASP A 31 5.21 8.73 12.20
CA ASP A 31 5.43 7.47 11.50
C ASP A 31 5.04 6.23 12.35
N ASP A 32 5.12 5.04 11.77
CA ASP A 32 4.76 3.78 12.44
C ASP A 32 5.75 3.37 13.56
N ARG A 33 6.92 4.04 13.67
CA ARG A 33 7.85 3.89 14.80
C ARG A 33 7.49 4.83 15.96
N GLY A 34 6.57 5.76 15.73
CA GLY A 34 6.21 6.81 16.65
C GLY A 34 7.10 8.05 16.55
N ALA A 35 8.03 8.11 15.61
CA ALA A 35 8.86 9.28 15.35
C ALA A 35 8.04 10.38 14.64
N THR A 36 8.32 11.64 14.99
CA THR A 36 7.71 12.80 14.34
C THR A 36 8.68 13.36 13.31
N VAL A 37 8.26 13.38 12.04
CA VAL A 37 9.01 13.97 10.95
C VAL A 37 8.38 15.32 10.58
N LYS A 38 9.19 16.37 10.56
CA LYS A 38 8.77 17.73 10.23
C LYS A 38 9.44 18.20 8.95
N LEU A 39 8.68 18.78 8.06
CA LEU A 39 9.15 19.40 6.82
C LEU A 39 8.69 20.85 6.78
N ALA A 40 9.55 21.77 6.33
CA ALA A 40 9.21 23.19 6.22
C ALA A 40 8.07 23.48 5.21
N ALA A 41 7.79 22.52 4.32
CA ALA A 41 6.69 22.57 3.34
C ALA A 41 6.35 21.17 2.85
N PRO A 42 5.19 20.94 2.19
CA PRO A 42 4.89 19.69 1.51
C PRO A 42 5.98 19.33 0.49
N PRO A 43 6.50 18.08 0.52
CA PRO A 43 7.62 17.64 -0.28
C PRO A 43 7.30 17.71 -1.79
N GLN A 44 8.29 18.11 -2.58
CA GLN A 44 8.22 18.16 -4.05
C GLN A 44 9.04 17.02 -4.69
N ARG A 45 9.97 16.42 -3.94
CA ARG A 45 10.84 15.34 -4.39
C ARG A 45 10.74 14.18 -3.41
N ILE A 46 10.08 13.11 -3.84
CA ILE A 46 9.74 11.98 -2.99
C ILE A 46 10.43 10.73 -3.53
N VAL A 47 11.06 9.99 -2.64
CA VAL A 47 11.48 8.60 -2.90
C VAL A 47 10.59 7.66 -2.11
N THR A 48 10.17 6.57 -2.73
CA THR A 48 9.41 5.50 -2.07
C THR A 48 10.17 4.18 -2.18
N LEU A 49 10.26 3.45 -1.07
CA LEU A 49 10.99 2.17 -0.98
C LEU A 49 10.04 0.98 -0.70
N LEU A 50 8.77 1.13 -1.04
CA LEU A 50 7.76 0.08 -0.96
C LEU A 50 6.65 0.32 -1.99
N PRO A 51 6.20 -0.69 -2.77
CA PRO A 51 5.19 -0.51 -3.82
C PRO A 51 3.89 0.12 -3.35
N SER A 52 3.34 -0.29 -2.19
CA SER A 52 2.10 0.28 -1.65
C SER A 52 2.21 1.78 -1.33
N LEU A 53 3.41 2.26 -0.92
CA LEU A 53 3.66 3.68 -0.67
C LEU A 53 3.73 4.46 -1.99
N THR A 54 4.40 3.89 -3.02
CA THR A 54 4.41 4.44 -4.38
C THR A 54 3.00 4.61 -4.93
N GLU A 55 2.21 3.54 -4.85
CA GLU A 55 0.82 3.52 -5.30
C GLU A 55 -0.03 4.56 -4.55
N THR A 56 0.20 4.71 -3.23
CA THR A 56 -0.54 5.68 -2.41
C THR A 56 -0.22 7.13 -2.79
N VAL A 57 1.06 7.47 -2.99
CA VAL A 57 1.47 8.80 -3.47
C VAL A 57 0.79 9.12 -4.81
N CYS A 58 0.78 8.16 -5.74
CA CYS A 58 0.15 8.33 -7.04
C CYS A 58 -1.38 8.44 -6.95
N ALA A 59 -2.04 7.60 -6.13
CA ALA A 59 -3.49 7.63 -5.97
C ALA A 59 -4.01 8.92 -5.33
N LEU A 60 -3.16 9.59 -4.54
CA LEU A 60 -3.42 10.93 -3.99
C LEU A 60 -3.16 12.06 -4.99
N GLY A 61 -2.73 11.76 -6.24
CA GLY A 61 -2.51 12.77 -7.28
C GLY A 61 -1.12 13.42 -7.29
N PHE A 62 -0.11 12.80 -6.62
CA PHE A 62 1.24 13.36 -6.51
C PHE A 62 2.32 12.51 -7.18
N CYS A 63 1.95 11.71 -8.16
CA CYS A 63 2.84 10.77 -8.85
C CYS A 63 4.04 11.49 -9.51
N GLU A 64 3.84 12.71 -10.00
CA GLU A 64 4.87 13.55 -10.62
C GLU A 64 5.96 14.01 -9.65
N ARG A 65 5.72 13.93 -8.33
CA ARG A 65 6.72 14.24 -7.31
C ARG A 65 7.66 13.09 -6.99
N LEU A 66 7.37 11.89 -7.50
CA LEU A 66 8.26 10.74 -7.35
C LEU A 66 9.52 10.94 -8.19
N VAL A 67 10.69 10.87 -7.54
CA VAL A 67 11.99 10.98 -8.19
C VAL A 67 12.77 9.67 -8.21
N GLY A 68 12.30 8.65 -7.50
CA GLY A 68 12.86 7.31 -7.46
C GLY A 68 11.99 6.37 -6.63
N THR A 69 12.06 5.07 -6.95
CA THR A 69 11.28 4.04 -6.28
C THR A 69 12.12 2.78 -6.02
N ASP A 70 11.61 1.89 -5.18
CA ASP A 70 12.15 0.52 -5.10
C ASP A 70 12.01 -0.21 -6.45
N ARG A 71 12.68 -1.39 -6.57
CA ARG A 71 12.68 -2.17 -7.82
C ARG A 71 11.33 -2.82 -8.16
N TYR A 72 10.47 -3.02 -7.15
CA TYR A 72 9.20 -3.73 -7.29
C TYR A 72 8.02 -2.79 -7.57
N SER A 73 8.22 -1.48 -7.42
CA SER A 73 7.22 -0.46 -7.78
C SER A 73 7.05 -0.40 -9.30
N ASN A 74 5.90 -0.81 -9.82
CA ASN A 74 5.60 -0.95 -11.24
C ASN A 74 4.24 -0.36 -11.63
N TRP A 75 3.50 0.25 -10.69
CA TRP A 75 2.20 0.86 -10.93
C TRP A 75 2.14 2.27 -10.33
N PRO A 76 1.46 3.23 -11.00
CA PRO A 76 0.86 3.20 -12.34
C PRO A 76 1.90 3.15 -13.47
N ALA A 77 1.46 3.17 -14.72
CA ALA A 77 2.29 3.00 -15.91
C ALA A 77 3.47 3.98 -16.05
N SER A 78 3.43 5.12 -15.38
CA SER A 78 4.52 6.11 -15.33
C SER A 78 5.68 5.69 -14.41
N VAL A 79 5.43 4.84 -13.41
CA VAL A 79 6.40 4.47 -12.36
C VAL A 79 7.57 3.61 -12.87
N PRO A 80 7.41 2.67 -13.81
CA PRO A 80 8.53 1.88 -14.32
C PRO A 80 9.68 2.71 -14.91
N ALA A 81 9.41 3.91 -15.42
CA ALA A 81 10.41 4.80 -16.00
C ALA A 81 11.27 5.53 -14.94
N LEU A 82 10.86 5.52 -13.67
CA LEU A 82 11.59 6.17 -12.60
C LEU A 82 12.86 5.40 -12.21
N PRO A 83 13.92 6.08 -11.72
CA PRO A 83 15.12 5.44 -11.16
C PRO A 83 14.77 4.36 -10.12
N LYS A 84 15.29 3.14 -10.31
CA LYS A 84 15.12 2.02 -9.39
C LYS A 84 16.27 1.97 -8.40
N LEU A 85 15.94 1.91 -7.11
CA LEU A 85 16.87 2.09 -6.00
C LEU A 85 17.14 0.80 -5.19
N GLY A 86 16.86 -0.35 -5.78
CA GLY A 86 17.02 -1.64 -5.11
C GLY A 86 15.76 -2.08 -4.37
N GLY A 87 15.89 -3.00 -3.44
CA GLY A 87 14.83 -3.51 -2.56
C GLY A 87 15.09 -3.14 -1.09
N MET A 88 14.34 -3.78 -0.17
CA MET A 88 14.44 -3.53 1.27
C MET A 88 15.80 -3.90 1.85
N ASP A 89 16.46 -4.94 1.30
CA ASP A 89 17.74 -5.45 1.79
C ASP A 89 18.97 -4.82 1.13
N ASP A 90 18.81 -4.29 -0.09
CA ASP A 90 19.91 -3.82 -0.95
C ASP A 90 19.63 -2.44 -1.55
N THR A 91 19.02 -1.55 -0.77
CA THR A 91 18.77 -0.17 -1.16
C THR A 91 20.06 0.54 -1.58
N GLN A 92 20.06 1.14 -2.77
CA GLN A 92 21.20 1.87 -3.34
C GLN A 92 21.27 3.29 -2.76
N VAL A 93 21.86 3.41 -1.57
CA VAL A 93 21.85 4.65 -0.76
C VAL A 93 22.49 5.82 -1.50
N GLU A 94 23.64 5.62 -2.17
CA GLU A 94 24.35 6.68 -2.89
C GLU A 94 23.51 7.24 -4.05
N ARG A 95 22.83 6.36 -4.79
CA ARG A 95 21.93 6.77 -5.87
C ARG A 95 20.72 7.51 -5.33
N LEU A 96 20.18 7.07 -4.18
CA LEU A 96 19.07 7.74 -3.52
C LEU A 96 19.45 9.16 -3.09
N VAL A 97 20.60 9.33 -2.43
CA VAL A 97 21.11 10.65 -2.01
C VAL A 97 21.32 11.58 -3.20
N ALA A 98 21.85 11.06 -4.32
CA ALA A 98 22.04 11.85 -5.54
C ALA A 98 20.74 12.41 -6.13
N LEU A 99 19.59 11.78 -5.86
CA LEU A 99 18.28 12.28 -6.26
C LEU A 99 17.78 13.47 -5.41
N ARG A 100 18.47 13.81 -4.31
CA ARG A 100 18.12 14.90 -3.39
C ARG A 100 16.63 14.93 -3.03
N PRO A 101 16.07 13.86 -2.45
CA PRO A 101 14.68 13.83 -2.05
C PRO A 101 14.44 14.76 -0.84
N ASP A 102 13.27 15.40 -0.79
CA ASP A 102 12.80 16.12 0.40
C ASP A 102 12.37 15.15 1.50
N VAL A 103 11.88 13.97 1.09
CA VAL A 103 11.43 12.90 1.98
C VAL A 103 11.60 11.52 1.32
N VAL A 104 11.90 10.54 2.16
CA VAL A 104 11.92 9.12 1.79
C VAL A 104 10.80 8.42 2.55
N LEU A 105 9.92 7.72 1.84
CA LEU A 105 8.91 6.83 2.43
C LEU A 105 9.43 5.40 2.37
N ALA A 106 9.56 4.75 3.52
CA ALA A 106 10.17 3.42 3.63
C ALA A 106 9.34 2.48 4.51
N ALA A 107 9.53 1.17 4.36
CA ALA A 107 9.02 0.19 5.30
C ALA A 107 9.94 0.09 6.53
N ARG A 108 9.39 -0.40 7.66
CA ARG A 108 10.20 -0.72 8.86
C ARG A 108 11.26 -1.78 8.56
N SER A 109 10.95 -2.71 7.66
CA SER A 109 11.83 -3.77 7.19
C SER A 109 12.95 -3.30 6.27
N THR A 110 12.94 -2.04 5.82
CA THR A 110 14.01 -1.47 4.96
C THR A 110 15.29 -1.25 5.78
N ARG A 111 16.35 -2.02 5.48
CA ARG A 111 17.62 -1.98 6.23
C ARG A 111 18.36 -0.64 6.16
N ALA A 112 18.11 0.13 5.11
CA ALA A 112 18.82 1.41 4.89
C ALA A 112 18.29 2.57 5.75
N VAL A 113 17.18 2.43 6.49
CA VAL A 113 16.50 3.52 7.19
C VAL A 113 17.46 4.33 8.08
N GLU A 114 18.17 3.67 9.01
CA GLU A 114 19.11 4.34 9.93
C GLU A 114 20.24 5.05 9.18
N ARG A 115 20.75 4.42 8.11
CA ARG A 115 21.80 5.02 7.27
C ARG A 115 21.32 6.27 6.55
N LEU A 116 20.09 6.26 6.01
CA LEU A 116 19.49 7.43 5.34
C LEU A 116 19.30 8.58 6.33
N GLU A 117 18.80 8.30 7.53
CA GLU A 117 18.65 9.30 8.61
C GLU A 117 20.02 9.88 9.05
N SER A 118 21.05 9.04 9.19
CA SER A 118 22.41 9.50 9.53
C SER A 118 23.05 10.42 8.47
N LEU A 119 22.56 10.35 7.23
CA LEU A 119 22.93 11.24 6.14
C LEU A 119 22.06 12.52 6.08
N GLY A 120 21.19 12.74 7.08
CA GLY A 120 20.36 13.94 7.19
C GLY A 120 19.09 13.91 6.33
N LEU A 121 18.70 12.76 5.78
CA LEU A 121 17.45 12.65 5.03
C LEU A 121 16.25 12.50 5.97
N HIS A 122 15.14 13.12 5.61
CA HIS A 122 13.86 12.89 6.29
C HIS A 122 13.28 11.56 5.84
N VAL A 123 13.15 10.59 6.77
CA VAL A 123 12.59 9.27 6.49
C VAL A 123 11.29 9.11 7.28
N VAL A 124 10.20 8.79 6.57
CA VAL A 124 8.90 8.46 7.18
C VAL A 124 8.68 6.96 6.98
N VAL A 125 8.63 6.21 8.10
CA VAL A 125 8.50 4.75 8.08
C VAL A 125 7.04 4.36 8.20
N LEU A 126 6.50 3.69 7.15
CA LEU A 126 5.11 3.27 7.04
C LEU A 126 5.06 1.84 6.50
N GLU A 127 4.57 0.90 7.31
CA GLU A 127 4.48 -0.51 6.95
C GLU A 127 3.14 -1.11 7.41
N PRO A 128 2.06 -0.84 6.68
CA PRO A 128 0.73 -1.32 7.07
C PRO A 128 0.60 -2.84 6.94
N ARG A 129 0.00 -3.49 7.96
CA ARG A 129 -0.28 -4.93 8.01
C ARG A 129 -1.77 -5.24 8.07
N SER A 130 -2.58 -4.27 8.53
CA SER A 130 -4.04 -4.32 8.60
C SER A 130 -4.66 -3.21 7.76
N GLN A 131 -5.96 -3.27 7.49
CA GLN A 131 -6.68 -2.19 6.78
C GLN A 131 -6.70 -0.89 7.58
N ALA A 132 -6.82 -0.98 8.90
CA ALA A 132 -6.74 0.21 9.76
C ALA A 132 -5.38 0.91 9.62
N GLU A 133 -4.29 0.15 9.51
CA GLU A 133 -2.95 0.69 9.26
C GLU A 133 -2.80 1.23 7.85
N ALA A 134 -3.33 0.56 6.84
CA ALA A 134 -3.36 1.06 5.46
C ALA A 134 -4.11 2.39 5.35
N ARG A 135 -5.27 2.51 6.04
CA ARG A 135 -6.02 3.76 6.13
C ARG A 135 -5.20 4.88 6.78
N ARG A 136 -4.48 4.59 7.90
CA ARG A 136 -3.59 5.56 8.54
C ARG A 136 -2.45 5.97 7.60
N THR A 137 -1.83 5.01 6.90
CA THR A 137 -0.78 5.29 5.90
C THR A 137 -1.27 6.26 4.82
N VAL A 138 -2.46 6.03 4.25
CA VAL A 138 -3.09 6.94 3.28
C VAL A 138 -3.28 8.33 3.89
N ALA A 139 -3.82 8.43 5.11
CA ALA A 139 -4.04 9.71 5.80
C ALA A 139 -2.71 10.42 6.11
N THR A 140 -1.68 9.69 6.55
CA THR A 140 -0.34 10.23 6.85
C THR A 140 0.31 10.80 5.58
N ILE A 141 0.26 10.06 4.46
CA ILE A 141 0.80 10.54 3.18
C ILE A 141 0.00 11.75 2.67
N ALA A 142 -1.32 11.74 2.76
CA ALA A 142 -2.15 12.89 2.38
C ALA A 142 -1.81 14.15 3.20
N THR A 143 -1.58 13.99 4.52
CA THR A 143 -1.12 15.07 5.41
C THR A 143 0.27 15.56 4.99
N LEU A 144 1.19 14.65 4.71
CA LEU A 144 2.54 14.96 4.24
C LEU A 144 2.51 15.77 2.93
N MET A 145 1.55 15.47 2.04
CA MET A 145 1.35 16.20 0.77
C MET A 145 0.64 17.56 0.97
N GLY A 146 0.24 17.92 2.19
CA GLY A 146 -0.52 19.12 2.49
C GLY A 146 -2.00 19.07 2.05
N ARG A 147 -2.55 17.84 1.92
CA ARG A 147 -3.94 17.60 1.48
C ARG A 147 -4.62 16.52 2.32
N PRO A 148 -4.72 16.71 3.66
CA PRO A 148 -5.22 15.68 4.56
C PRO A 148 -6.64 15.19 4.22
N GLU A 149 -7.49 16.05 3.67
CA GLU A 149 -8.85 15.73 3.23
C GLU A 149 -8.89 14.66 2.11
N GLN A 150 -7.88 14.67 1.22
CA GLN A 150 -7.81 13.70 0.10
C GLN A 150 -7.63 12.27 0.59
N GLY A 151 -6.99 12.08 1.74
CA GLY A 151 -6.84 10.74 2.35
C GLY A 151 -8.19 10.12 2.71
N ALA A 152 -9.09 10.91 3.32
CA ALA A 152 -10.43 10.45 3.66
C ALA A 152 -11.28 10.15 2.41
N VAL A 153 -11.20 11.02 1.39
CA VAL A 153 -11.90 10.82 0.10
C VAL A 153 -11.43 9.55 -0.61
N LEU A 154 -10.11 9.35 -0.66
CA LEU A 154 -9.55 8.14 -1.28
C LEU A 154 -10.01 6.88 -0.53
N TRP A 155 -9.95 6.88 0.81
CA TRP A 155 -10.36 5.72 1.58
C TRP A 155 -11.86 5.42 1.45
N ALA A 156 -12.71 6.44 1.45
CA ALA A 156 -14.16 6.26 1.23
C ALA A 156 -14.47 5.61 -0.13
N ARG A 157 -13.70 5.93 -1.18
CA ARG A 157 -13.81 5.29 -2.48
C ARG A 157 -13.43 3.81 -2.42
N ILE A 158 -12.34 3.48 -1.71
CA ILE A 158 -11.90 2.09 -1.49
C ILE A 158 -13.01 1.30 -0.78
N ASP A 159 -13.55 1.83 0.32
CA ASP A 159 -14.62 1.18 1.08
C ASP A 159 -15.86 0.91 0.20
N GLN A 160 -16.26 1.87 -0.64
CA GLN A 160 -17.37 1.67 -1.57
C GLN A 160 -17.09 0.57 -2.61
N GLN A 161 -15.87 0.48 -3.12
CA GLN A 161 -15.48 -0.59 -4.05
C GLN A 161 -15.53 -1.95 -3.37
N VAL A 162 -14.99 -2.07 -2.15
CA VAL A 162 -15.06 -3.31 -1.35
C VAL A 162 -16.52 -3.73 -1.10
N GLN A 163 -17.39 -2.79 -0.72
CA GLN A 163 -18.82 -3.08 -0.50
C GLN A 163 -19.51 -3.58 -1.77
N ARG A 164 -19.24 -2.95 -2.94
CA ARG A 164 -19.79 -3.41 -4.22
C ARG A 164 -19.29 -4.82 -4.57
N ALA A 165 -18.01 -5.11 -4.37
CA ALA A 165 -17.46 -6.43 -4.58
C ALA A 165 -18.09 -7.48 -3.66
N ALA A 166 -18.27 -7.15 -2.37
CA ALA A 166 -18.90 -8.03 -1.39
C ALA A 166 -20.38 -8.38 -1.74
N ALA A 167 -21.11 -7.42 -2.31
CA ALA A 167 -22.48 -7.65 -2.77
C ALA A 167 -22.57 -8.63 -3.95
N ARG A 168 -21.49 -8.81 -4.71
CA ARG A 168 -21.40 -9.72 -5.85
C ARG A 168 -21.03 -11.15 -5.48
N VAL A 169 -20.51 -11.37 -4.26
CA VAL A 169 -20.12 -12.72 -3.81
C VAL A 169 -21.34 -13.62 -3.67
N PRO A 170 -21.36 -14.80 -4.32
CA PRO A 170 -22.46 -15.75 -4.22
C PRO A 170 -22.77 -16.15 -2.79
N ALA A 171 -24.05 -16.15 -2.41
CA ALA A 171 -24.49 -16.46 -1.04
C ALA A 171 -24.00 -17.85 -0.55
N ALA A 172 -23.91 -18.83 -1.46
CA ALA A 172 -23.42 -20.18 -1.16
C ALA A 172 -21.93 -20.23 -0.74
N LEU A 173 -21.15 -19.18 -1.02
CA LEU A 173 -19.73 -19.11 -0.65
C LEU A 173 -19.52 -18.40 0.70
N ARG A 174 -20.54 -17.79 1.27
CA ARG A 174 -20.42 -17.08 2.55
C ARG A 174 -20.06 -18.04 3.68
N GLY A 175 -19.09 -17.62 4.49
CA GLY A 175 -18.57 -18.42 5.61
C GLY A 175 -17.60 -19.52 5.22
N GLN A 176 -17.39 -19.78 3.92
CA GLN A 176 -16.43 -20.78 3.47
C GLN A 176 -15.01 -20.39 3.83
N LYS A 177 -14.23 -21.35 4.30
CA LYS A 177 -12.88 -21.17 4.82
C LYS A 177 -11.87 -21.10 3.68
N VAL A 178 -11.14 -20.01 3.62
CA VAL A 178 -10.11 -19.76 2.62
C VAL A 178 -8.73 -20.05 3.18
N TYR A 179 -7.90 -20.72 2.39
CA TYR A 179 -6.46 -20.64 2.47
C TYR A 179 -5.95 -19.71 1.37
N PHE A 180 -5.41 -18.55 1.74
CA PHE A 180 -4.76 -17.64 0.81
C PHE A 180 -3.24 -17.75 1.02
N GLU A 181 -2.52 -18.27 0.03
CA GLU A 181 -1.07 -18.38 0.05
C GLU A 181 -0.43 -17.10 -0.48
N VAL A 182 0.36 -16.42 0.35
CA VAL A 182 1.10 -15.20 -0.05
C VAL A 182 2.51 -15.51 -0.54
N ASP A 183 3.08 -16.64 -0.12
CA ASP A 183 4.36 -17.15 -0.59
C ASP A 183 4.40 -18.68 -0.47
N SER A 184 5.14 -19.34 -1.38
CA SER A 184 5.24 -20.80 -1.50
C SER A 184 5.86 -21.54 -0.30
N ALA A 185 6.37 -20.80 0.72
CA ALA A 185 7.13 -21.37 1.84
C ALA A 185 6.37 -21.93 3.06
N PRO A 186 5.10 -22.27 3.17
CA PRO A 186 3.88 -21.60 2.77
C PRO A 186 3.50 -20.48 3.77
N TYR A 187 3.67 -19.25 3.39
CA TYR A 187 3.14 -18.10 4.12
C TYR A 187 1.69 -17.84 3.74
N ALA A 188 0.84 -17.62 4.72
CA ALA A 188 -0.59 -17.39 4.50
C ALA A 188 -1.02 -15.99 4.91
N ALA A 189 -2.07 -15.47 4.26
CA ALA A 189 -2.79 -14.31 4.76
C ALA A 189 -3.67 -14.73 5.94
N GLY A 190 -3.27 -14.37 7.16
CA GLY A 190 -4.06 -14.59 8.36
C GLY A 190 -5.25 -13.65 8.46
N SER A 191 -6.25 -14.00 9.26
CA SER A 191 -7.49 -13.21 9.43
C SER A 191 -7.26 -11.80 9.96
N SER A 192 -6.12 -11.52 10.61
CA SER A 192 -5.71 -10.20 11.09
C SER A 192 -4.86 -9.40 10.10
N SER A 193 -4.58 -9.93 8.91
CA SER A 193 -3.91 -9.20 7.85
C SER A 193 -4.90 -8.34 7.06
N PHE A 194 -4.42 -7.28 6.40
CA PHE A 194 -5.25 -6.45 5.52
C PHE A 194 -6.00 -7.29 4.46
N LEU A 195 -5.37 -8.37 3.96
CA LEU A 195 -5.97 -9.28 3.00
C LEU A 195 -6.98 -10.23 3.66
N GLY A 196 -6.66 -10.77 4.86
CA GLY A 196 -7.62 -11.58 5.62
C GLY A 196 -8.86 -10.79 6.05
N GLU A 197 -8.69 -9.52 6.42
CA GLU A 197 -9.80 -8.59 6.69
C GLU A 197 -10.63 -8.36 5.42
N LEU A 198 -9.99 -8.24 4.24
CA LEU A 198 -10.70 -8.13 2.96
C LEU A 198 -11.54 -9.39 2.66
N LEU A 199 -10.99 -10.58 2.85
CA LEU A 199 -11.73 -11.83 2.68
C LEU A 199 -12.95 -11.90 3.61
N THR A 200 -12.79 -11.43 4.86
CA THR A 200 -13.90 -11.34 5.83
C THR A 200 -14.97 -10.35 5.37
N GLN A 201 -14.59 -9.20 4.84
CA GLN A 201 -15.53 -8.22 4.27
C GLN A 201 -16.28 -8.77 3.06
N LEU A 202 -15.65 -9.64 2.28
CA LEU A 202 -16.28 -10.39 1.18
C LEU A 202 -17.18 -11.53 1.67
N GLY A 203 -17.32 -11.71 2.99
CA GLY A 203 -18.16 -12.73 3.61
C GLY A 203 -17.53 -14.12 3.71
N LEU A 204 -16.21 -14.24 3.52
CA LEU A 204 -15.47 -15.51 3.59
C LEU A 204 -14.89 -15.74 5.00
N GLY A 205 -14.70 -17.00 5.36
CA GLY A 205 -13.92 -17.41 6.52
C GLY A 205 -12.42 -17.52 6.17
N ASN A 206 -11.59 -17.76 7.20
CA ASN A 206 -10.14 -17.96 7.03
C ASN A 206 -9.70 -19.16 7.87
N ILE A 207 -8.84 -20.04 7.32
CA ILE A 207 -8.31 -21.16 8.10
C ILE A 207 -7.28 -20.71 9.13
N VAL A 208 -6.70 -19.53 8.98
CA VAL A 208 -5.64 -18.98 9.84
C VAL A 208 -6.25 -18.07 10.90
N PRO A 209 -6.28 -18.51 12.17
CA PRO A 209 -6.85 -17.70 13.24
C PRO A 209 -5.99 -16.47 13.57
N PRO A 210 -6.58 -15.41 14.17
CA PRO A 210 -5.85 -14.18 14.50
C PRO A 210 -4.62 -14.40 15.39
N ALA A 211 -4.64 -15.40 16.26
CA ALA A 211 -3.56 -15.72 17.19
C ALA A 211 -2.23 -16.08 16.51
N LEU A 212 -2.27 -16.51 15.23
CA LEU A 212 -1.06 -16.82 14.46
C LEU A 212 -0.44 -15.59 13.79
N GLY A 213 -1.09 -14.41 13.93
CA GLY A 213 -0.62 -13.17 13.34
C GLY A 213 -1.05 -12.97 11.87
N PRO A 214 -0.63 -11.83 11.26
CA PRO A 214 -1.14 -11.42 9.96
C PRO A 214 -0.58 -12.26 8.80
N PHE A 215 0.69 -12.69 8.86
CA PHE A 215 1.33 -13.43 7.78
C PHE A 215 2.18 -14.59 8.31
N PRO A 216 1.56 -15.62 8.93
CA PRO A 216 2.32 -16.72 9.50
C PRO A 216 2.84 -17.66 8.41
N LYS A 217 4.04 -18.21 8.67
CA LYS A 217 4.48 -19.44 8.00
C LYS A 217 3.75 -20.63 8.64
N LEU A 218 2.99 -21.35 7.85
CA LEU A 218 2.20 -22.48 8.34
C LEU A 218 2.97 -23.80 8.23
N ASN A 219 2.64 -24.72 9.11
CA ASN A 219 2.99 -26.12 8.87
C ASN A 219 2.10 -26.66 7.74
N PRO A 220 2.64 -27.29 6.68
CA PRO A 220 1.86 -27.91 5.62
C PRO A 220 0.77 -28.88 6.11
N GLU A 221 1.04 -29.65 7.19
CA GLU A 221 0.08 -30.56 7.80
C GLU A 221 -1.14 -29.82 8.41
N PHE A 222 -0.93 -28.61 8.92
CA PHE A 222 -2.03 -27.78 9.41
C PHE A 222 -3.03 -27.48 8.29
N ILE A 223 -2.54 -27.15 7.09
CA ILE A 223 -3.37 -26.83 5.92
C ILE A 223 -4.15 -28.09 5.48
N VAL A 224 -3.47 -29.25 5.43
CA VAL A 224 -4.10 -30.53 5.10
C VAL A 224 -5.18 -30.90 6.12
N LYS A 225 -4.93 -30.71 7.41
CA LYS A 225 -5.90 -30.98 8.48
C LYS A 225 -7.07 -29.99 8.45
N ALA A 226 -6.83 -28.72 8.14
CA ALA A 226 -7.84 -27.67 8.11
C ALA A 226 -8.84 -27.85 6.95
N GLN A 227 -8.45 -28.56 5.88
CA GLN A 227 -9.26 -28.77 4.66
C GLN A 227 -10.00 -27.49 4.25
N PRO A 228 -9.29 -26.47 3.74
CA PRO A 228 -9.95 -25.23 3.27
C PRO A 228 -10.98 -25.54 2.18
N ASP A 229 -12.09 -24.81 2.21
CA ASP A 229 -13.12 -24.89 1.18
C ASP A 229 -12.69 -24.25 -0.13
N LEU A 230 -11.81 -23.23 -0.02
CA LEU A 230 -11.27 -22.44 -1.14
C LEU A 230 -9.77 -22.25 -0.97
N ILE A 231 -9.04 -22.33 -2.08
CA ILE A 231 -7.60 -22.02 -2.12
C ILE A 231 -7.35 -20.88 -3.09
N MET A 232 -6.61 -19.87 -2.64
CA MET A 232 -6.26 -18.70 -3.43
C MET A 232 -4.74 -18.50 -3.44
N ALA A 233 -4.15 -18.31 -4.61
CA ALA A 233 -2.71 -18.11 -4.75
C ALA A 233 -2.36 -17.51 -6.10
N VAL A 234 -1.10 -17.10 -6.27
CA VAL A 234 -0.56 -16.84 -7.60
C VAL A 234 -0.58 -18.14 -8.43
N GLU A 235 -0.88 -18.00 -9.70
CA GLU A 235 -1.11 -19.13 -10.62
C GLU A 235 0.01 -20.18 -10.59
N ARG A 236 1.28 -19.76 -10.59
CA ARG A 236 2.43 -20.68 -10.52
C ARG A 236 2.42 -21.55 -9.27
N ASN A 237 2.14 -20.96 -8.11
CA ASN A 237 2.12 -21.69 -6.84
C ASN A 237 0.97 -22.68 -6.80
N LEU A 238 -0.22 -22.25 -7.24
CA LEU A 238 -1.40 -23.12 -7.28
C LEU A 238 -1.19 -24.35 -8.16
N ARG A 239 -0.51 -24.19 -9.30
CA ARG A 239 -0.16 -25.29 -10.22
C ARG A 239 0.76 -26.33 -9.55
N ASP A 240 1.64 -25.90 -8.65
CA ASP A 240 2.58 -26.78 -7.97
C ASP A 240 2.03 -27.39 -6.67
N MET A 241 0.93 -26.85 -6.11
CA MET A 241 0.34 -27.32 -4.85
C MET A 241 0.01 -28.82 -4.81
N PRO A 242 -0.59 -29.44 -5.87
CA PRO A 242 -0.92 -30.86 -5.83
C PRO A 242 0.31 -31.79 -5.68
N ARG A 243 1.52 -31.28 -6.01
CA ARG A 243 2.76 -32.05 -5.90
C ARG A 243 3.38 -31.97 -4.50
N ARG A 244 2.88 -31.08 -3.63
CA ARG A 244 3.36 -30.98 -2.24
C ARG A 244 2.88 -32.17 -1.43
N PRO A 245 3.69 -32.70 -0.48
CA PRO A 245 3.31 -33.85 0.33
C PRO A 245 1.96 -33.69 1.03
N GLY A 246 1.01 -34.59 0.76
CA GLY A 246 -0.33 -34.59 1.35
C GLY A 246 -1.34 -33.63 0.71
N TRP A 247 -0.92 -32.67 -0.12
CA TRP A 247 -1.81 -31.63 -0.64
C TRP A 247 -2.77 -32.12 -1.74
N SER A 248 -2.44 -33.23 -2.41
CA SER A 248 -3.36 -33.88 -3.35
C SER A 248 -4.68 -34.36 -2.71
N THR A 249 -4.74 -34.46 -1.38
CA THR A 249 -5.95 -34.79 -0.62
C THR A 249 -6.85 -33.58 -0.31
N LEU A 250 -6.40 -32.36 -0.61
CA LEU A 250 -7.20 -31.14 -0.40
C LEU A 250 -8.39 -31.13 -1.36
N LYS A 251 -9.60 -31.15 -0.80
CA LYS A 251 -10.85 -31.16 -1.57
C LYS A 251 -10.94 -29.97 -2.54
N ALA A 252 -10.51 -28.78 -2.09
CA ALA A 252 -10.53 -27.60 -2.93
C ALA A 252 -9.67 -27.74 -4.21
N LEU A 253 -8.52 -28.46 -4.14
CA LEU A 253 -7.71 -28.77 -5.32
C LEU A 253 -8.37 -29.82 -6.22
N GLN A 254 -9.00 -30.84 -5.63
CA GLN A 254 -9.65 -31.93 -6.38
C GLN A 254 -10.90 -31.46 -7.12
N THR A 255 -11.62 -30.49 -6.55
CA THR A 255 -12.91 -29.99 -7.10
C THR A 255 -12.75 -28.71 -7.89
N GLY A 256 -11.52 -28.18 -8.06
CA GLY A 256 -11.28 -26.93 -8.77
C GLY A 256 -11.79 -25.67 -8.05
N ARG A 257 -12.04 -25.74 -6.74
CA ARG A 257 -12.47 -24.58 -5.92
C ARG A 257 -11.27 -23.74 -5.56
N THR A 258 -10.68 -23.13 -6.58
CA THR A 258 -9.41 -22.42 -6.49
C THR A 258 -9.44 -21.11 -7.25
N CYS A 259 -8.83 -20.06 -6.71
CA CYS A 259 -8.58 -18.80 -7.39
C CYS A 259 -7.09 -18.68 -7.73
N ALA A 260 -6.77 -18.86 -9.01
CA ALA A 260 -5.45 -18.65 -9.57
C ALA A 260 -5.34 -17.22 -10.09
N PHE A 261 -4.42 -16.45 -9.53
CA PHE A 261 -4.21 -15.08 -9.97
C PHE A 261 -2.92 -14.98 -10.80
N GLU A 262 -3.03 -14.34 -11.95
CA GLU A 262 -1.86 -13.99 -12.78
C GLU A 262 -0.94 -13.05 -11.98
N ALA A 263 0.38 -13.15 -12.18
CA ALA A 263 1.39 -12.53 -11.33
C ALA A 263 1.20 -11.01 -11.15
N THR A 264 0.90 -10.27 -12.22
CA THR A 264 0.71 -8.81 -12.16
C THR A 264 -0.56 -8.42 -11.40
N ARG A 265 -1.61 -9.21 -11.52
CA ARG A 265 -2.86 -9.03 -10.77
C ARG A 265 -2.73 -9.49 -9.32
N TYR A 266 -1.93 -10.53 -9.07
CA TYR A 266 -1.63 -11.00 -7.72
C TYR A 266 -0.88 -9.96 -6.88
N GLU A 267 0.06 -9.23 -7.47
CA GLU A 267 0.78 -8.16 -6.78
C GLU A 267 -0.16 -7.14 -6.13
N MET A 268 -1.27 -6.80 -6.76
CA MET A 268 -2.28 -5.91 -6.20
C MET A 268 -2.92 -6.48 -4.92
N LEU A 269 -3.15 -7.80 -4.86
CA LEU A 269 -3.73 -8.48 -3.71
C LEU A 269 -2.80 -8.46 -2.48
N VAL A 270 -1.49 -8.49 -2.69
CA VAL A 270 -0.50 -8.55 -1.60
C VAL A 270 0.10 -7.20 -1.22
N ARG A 271 -0.43 -6.10 -1.77
CA ARG A 271 -0.01 -4.73 -1.47
C ARG A 271 -1.06 -4.00 -0.63
N PRO A 272 -0.79 -3.69 0.65
CA PRO A 272 -1.73 -2.95 1.51
C PRO A 272 -1.76 -1.48 1.09
N GLY A 273 -2.65 -1.11 0.19
CA GLY A 273 -2.63 0.22 -0.39
C GLY A 273 -3.95 0.64 -1.05
N PRO A 274 -3.89 1.65 -1.91
CA PRO A 274 -5.07 2.30 -2.48
C PRO A 274 -5.86 1.41 -3.45
N ARG A 275 -5.26 0.28 -3.90
CA ARG A 275 -5.89 -0.66 -4.83
C ARG A 275 -6.66 -1.79 -4.15
N LEU A 276 -6.91 -1.68 -2.84
CA LEU A 276 -7.64 -2.69 -2.08
C LEU A 276 -9.07 -2.91 -2.62
N GLY A 277 -9.71 -1.86 -3.15
CA GLY A 277 -11.01 -1.97 -3.81
C GLY A 277 -10.96 -2.79 -5.10
N GLU A 278 -9.95 -2.57 -5.94
CA GLU A 278 -9.70 -3.37 -7.17
C GLU A 278 -9.36 -4.83 -6.80
N ALA A 279 -8.60 -5.03 -5.73
CA ALA A 279 -8.30 -6.37 -5.19
C ALA A 279 -9.58 -7.10 -4.75
N ALA A 280 -10.52 -6.41 -4.11
CA ALA A 280 -11.83 -6.97 -3.76
C ALA A 280 -12.64 -7.40 -4.99
N GLU A 281 -12.67 -6.56 -6.02
CA GLU A 281 -13.33 -6.87 -7.30
C GLU A 281 -12.70 -8.10 -7.97
N LEU A 282 -11.36 -8.18 -7.98
CA LEU A 282 -10.64 -9.33 -8.52
C LEU A 282 -10.99 -10.65 -7.82
N VAL A 283 -11.08 -10.62 -6.48
CA VAL A 283 -11.48 -11.80 -5.70
C VAL A 283 -12.94 -12.15 -5.99
N ALA A 284 -13.85 -11.16 -6.01
CA ALA A 284 -15.27 -11.39 -6.29
C ALA A 284 -15.49 -11.98 -7.70
N ASP A 285 -14.75 -11.51 -8.71
CA ASP A 285 -14.79 -12.08 -10.07
C ASP A 285 -14.42 -13.56 -10.07
N CYS A 286 -13.32 -13.93 -9.36
CA CYS A 286 -12.95 -15.33 -9.25
C CYS A 286 -14.02 -16.16 -8.54
N LEU A 287 -14.57 -15.65 -7.43
CA LEU A 287 -15.60 -16.37 -6.65
C LEU A 287 -16.87 -16.64 -7.48
N GLN A 288 -17.24 -15.72 -8.38
CA GLN A 288 -18.39 -15.92 -9.28
C GLN A 288 -18.11 -16.98 -10.37
N ALA A 289 -16.86 -17.19 -10.73
CA ALA A 289 -16.44 -18.15 -11.75
C ALA A 289 -16.19 -19.56 -11.20
N LEU A 290 -16.26 -19.77 -9.86
CA LEU A 290 -16.03 -21.07 -9.27
C LEU A 290 -17.12 -22.08 -9.65
N PRO A 291 -16.76 -23.37 -9.77
CA PRO A 291 -17.75 -24.44 -9.95
C PRO A 291 -18.70 -24.52 -8.74
N PRO A 292 -19.96 -24.91 -8.98
CA PRO A 292 -20.99 -25.02 -7.93
C PRO A 292 -20.64 -26.02 -6.80
#